data_fd5d78420a74282f011973e3c1f62839
#
_entry.id   fd5d78420a74282f011973e3c1f62839
#
_cell.length_a   1.000
_cell.length_b   1.000
_cell.length_c   1.000
_cell.angle_alpha   90.00
_cell.angle_beta   90.00
_cell.angle_gamma   90.00
#
_symmetry.space_group_name_H-M   'P 1'
#
loop_
_entity.id
_entity.type
_entity.pdbx_description
1 polymer ?
#
loop_
_entity_poly.entity_id
_entity_poly.type
_entity_poly.pdbx_seq_one_letter_code
_entity_poly.pdbx_strand_id
1 'polypeptide(L)'
;LEVNAHNISGKWVLMEWNGAAMAPGTYVYLDIVRNDRTYTMYQNIDSFGNVPHKVTGSYFIETDPELGAIIRGNYDHDSGDWAHRYIVKDLTSDSMTWVAKDDPEFIQKFVRVESIPVE
;
A
#
# COMPACT_ATOMS: atom_id res chain seq x y z
N LEU A 1 4.82 -12.98 -9.40
CA LEU A 1 3.42 -13.40 -9.22
C LEU A 1 2.49 -12.46 -9.96
N GLU A 2 1.38 -12.99 -10.40
CA GLU A 2 0.31 -12.16 -10.94
C GLU A 2 -0.24 -11.24 -9.85
N VAL A 3 -0.48 -9.97 -10.18
CA VAL A 3 -1.05 -9.01 -9.25
C VAL A 3 -2.57 -9.16 -9.24
N ASN A 4 -3.08 -9.75 -8.18
CA ASN A 4 -4.52 -9.93 -7.96
C ASN A 4 -4.79 -9.90 -6.45
N ALA A 5 -6.07 -9.87 -6.08
CA ALA A 5 -6.45 -9.75 -4.68
C ALA A 5 -5.95 -10.93 -3.83
N HIS A 6 -5.84 -12.11 -4.42
CA HIS A 6 -5.32 -13.27 -3.70
C HIS A 6 -3.83 -13.11 -3.37
N ASN A 7 -3.03 -12.73 -4.35
CA ASN A 7 -1.57 -12.66 -4.18
C ASN A 7 -1.11 -11.46 -3.36
N ILE A 8 -1.86 -10.35 -3.36
CA ILE A 8 -1.50 -9.18 -2.56
C ILE A 8 -2.15 -9.19 -1.17
N SER A 9 -3.08 -10.09 -0.89
CA SER A 9 -3.72 -10.14 0.42
C SER A 9 -2.72 -10.50 1.50
N GLY A 10 -2.96 -10.01 2.72
CA GLY A 10 -2.12 -10.26 3.87
C GLY A 10 -1.56 -8.98 4.47
N LYS A 11 -0.55 -9.14 5.31
CA LYS A 11 0.01 -8.05 6.11
C LYS A 11 1.38 -7.67 5.59
N TRP A 12 1.59 -6.37 5.46
CA TRP A 12 2.80 -5.79 4.85
C TRP A 12 3.34 -4.65 5.71
N VAL A 13 4.65 -4.47 5.65
CA VAL A 13 5.31 -3.31 6.25
C VAL A 13 6.06 -2.54 5.15
N LEU A 14 5.97 -1.21 5.20
CA LEU A 14 6.72 -0.33 4.30
C LEU A 14 8.17 -0.27 4.79
N MET A 15 9.10 -0.73 3.96
CA MET A 15 10.52 -0.78 4.29
C MET A 15 11.32 0.37 3.71
N GLU A 16 10.96 0.83 2.50
CA GLU A 16 11.67 1.91 1.83
C GLU A 16 10.70 2.89 1.20
N TRP A 17 11.04 4.16 1.28
CA TRP A 17 10.31 5.26 0.67
C TRP A 17 11.28 6.06 -0.19
N ASN A 18 11.04 6.07 -1.51
CA ASN A 18 11.88 6.78 -2.49
C ASN A 18 13.36 6.42 -2.41
N GLY A 19 13.65 5.14 -2.19
CA GLY A 19 15.01 4.62 -2.15
C GLY A 19 15.70 4.74 -0.81
N ALA A 20 15.03 5.30 0.22
CA ALA A 20 15.60 5.44 1.55
C ALA A 20 14.84 4.57 2.55
N ALA A 21 15.55 4.00 3.52
CA ALA A 21 14.93 3.26 4.60
C ALA A 21 14.02 4.19 5.43
N MET A 22 13.00 3.61 6.04
CA MET A 22 12.11 4.35 6.93
C MET A 22 12.88 4.93 8.11
N ALA A 23 12.55 6.15 8.50
CA ALA A 23 13.18 6.79 9.65
C ALA A 23 12.88 6.00 10.94
N PRO A 24 13.85 5.91 11.87
CA PRO A 24 13.64 5.17 13.11
C PRO A 24 12.38 5.62 13.84
N GLY A 25 11.59 4.67 14.32
CA GLY A 25 10.35 4.92 15.05
C GLY A 25 9.14 5.21 14.17
N THR A 26 9.31 5.40 12.86
CA THR A 26 8.18 5.55 11.94
C THR A 26 7.76 4.20 11.36
N TYR A 27 6.48 4.08 11.05
CA TYR A 27 5.98 2.85 10.45
C TYR A 27 4.79 3.12 9.53
N VAL A 28 4.64 2.25 8.54
CA VAL A 28 3.40 2.09 7.76
C VAL A 28 3.18 0.58 7.60
N TYR A 29 2.07 0.10 8.11
CA TYR A 29 1.64 -1.29 7.93
C TYR A 29 0.35 -1.32 7.14
N LEU A 30 0.22 -2.32 6.28
CA LEU A 30 -1.01 -2.58 5.51
C LEU A 30 -1.53 -3.98 5.81
N ASP A 31 -2.81 -4.08 6.06
CA ASP A 31 -3.53 -5.34 6.09
C ASP A 31 -4.51 -5.33 4.92
N ILE A 32 -4.21 -6.11 3.90
CA ILE A 32 -5.00 -6.17 2.66
C ILE A 32 -5.89 -7.40 2.69
N VAL A 33 -7.20 -7.18 2.65
CA VAL A 33 -8.20 -8.24 2.76
C VAL A 33 -8.75 -8.59 1.38
N ARG A 34 -8.66 -9.87 1.03
CA ARG A 34 -9.09 -10.36 -0.28
C ARG A 34 -10.60 -10.31 -0.48
N ASN A 35 -11.35 -10.86 0.47
CA ASN A 35 -12.78 -11.15 0.25
C ASN A 35 -13.60 -9.89 0.02
N ASP A 36 -13.40 -8.89 0.85
CA ASP A 36 -14.19 -7.66 0.81
C ASP A 36 -13.54 -6.56 -0.04
N ARG A 37 -12.33 -6.80 -0.55
CA ARG A 37 -11.53 -5.79 -1.25
C ARG A 37 -11.33 -4.54 -0.39
N THR A 38 -11.04 -4.76 0.89
CA THR A 38 -10.79 -3.71 1.87
C THR A 38 -9.34 -3.75 2.36
N TYR A 39 -8.92 -2.66 2.99
CA TYR A 39 -7.60 -2.60 3.61
C TYR A 39 -7.69 -1.84 4.93
N THR A 40 -6.72 -2.10 5.79
CA THR A 40 -6.45 -1.29 6.98
C THR A 40 -5.00 -0.85 6.92
N MET A 41 -4.75 0.43 7.14
CA MET A 41 -3.41 0.99 7.20
C MET A 41 -3.16 1.53 8.59
N TYR A 42 -1.99 1.21 9.15
CA TYR A 42 -1.52 1.76 10.42
C TYR A 42 -0.27 2.58 10.13
N GLN A 43 -0.25 3.84 10.55
CA GLN A 43 0.86 4.73 10.26
C GLN A 43 1.04 5.78 11.34
N ASN A 44 2.27 6.26 11.48
CA ASN A 44 2.60 7.34 12.41
C ASN A 44 3.49 8.40 11.75
N ILE A 45 3.33 8.61 10.43
CA ILE A 45 4.15 9.57 9.70
C ILE A 45 3.49 10.94 9.76
N ASP A 46 4.19 11.93 10.35
CA ASP A 46 3.68 13.28 10.50
C ASP A 46 3.40 13.98 9.17
N SER A 47 4.14 13.64 8.12
CA SER A 47 3.96 14.22 6.79
C SER A 47 2.60 13.89 6.16
N PHE A 48 1.86 12.94 6.71
CA PHE A 48 0.50 12.65 6.27
C PHE A 48 -0.54 13.61 6.85
N GLY A 49 -0.10 14.55 7.68
CA GLY A 49 -0.97 15.61 8.19
C GLY A 49 -2.10 15.10 9.06
N ASN A 50 -3.33 15.36 8.62
CA ASN A 50 -4.54 15.01 9.39
C ASN A 50 -5.00 13.56 9.18
N VAL A 51 -4.22 12.72 8.52
CA VAL A 51 -4.60 11.32 8.31
C VAL A 51 -4.52 10.58 9.64
N PRO A 52 -5.58 9.86 10.04
CA PRO A 52 -5.57 9.08 11.28
C PRO A 52 -4.47 8.02 11.31
N HIS A 53 -4.05 7.62 12.51
CA HIS A 53 -3.06 6.54 12.64
C HIS A 53 -3.60 5.18 12.19
N LYS A 54 -4.91 4.97 12.22
CA LYS A 54 -5.56 3.81 11.66
C LYS A 54 -6.53 4.27 10.57
N VAL A 55 -6.29 3.81 9.35
CA VAL A 55 -7.07 4.19 8.17
C VAL A 55 -7.67 2.94 7.56
N THR A 56 -8.94 2.99 7.22
CA THR A 56 -9.61 1.91 6.50
C THR A 56 -10.19 2.42 5.19
N GLY A 57 -10.44 1.50 4.28
CA GLY A 57 -11.05 1.81 3.00
C GLY A 57 -11.14 0.59 2.11
N SER A 58 -11.44 0.83 0.86
CA SER A 58 -11.51 -0.20 -0.17
C SER A 58 -10.42 0.02 -1.21
N TYR A 59 -10.01 -1.06 -1.86
CA TYR A 59 -9.03 -0.97 -2.95
C TYR A 59 -9.58 -1.65 -4.20
N PHE A 60 -9.00 -1.28 -5.34
CA PHE A 60 -9.37 -1.80 -6.66
C PHE A 60 -8.10 -2.05 -7.46
N ILE A 61 -8.08 -3.15 -8.20
CA ILE A 61 -6.96 -3.49 -9.07
C ILE A 61 -7.42 -3.37 -10.51
N GLU A 62 -6.70 -2.56 -11.29
CA GLU A 62 -6.96 -2.33 -12.70
C GLU A 62 -5.80 -2.90 -13.51
N THR A 63 -6.05 -3.25 -14.76
CA THR A 63 -5.00 -3.68 -15.67
C THR A 63 -4.82 -2.63 -16.77
N ASP A 64 -3.62 -2.06 -16.84
CA ASP A 64 -3.25 -1.12 -17.89
C ASP A 64 -2.47 -1.87 -18.97
N PRO A 65 -2.81 -1.71 -20.25
CA PRO A 65 -2.13 -2.44 -21.33
C PRO A 65 -0.63 -2.16 -21.42
N GLU A 66 -0.18 -0.99 -20.99
CA GLU A 66 1.24 -0.61 -21.05
C GLU A 66 1.95 -0.73 -19.71
N LEU A 67 1.28 -0.35 -18.62
CA LEU A 67 1.91 -0.25 -17.30
C LEU A 67 1.74 -1.50 -16.45
N GLY A 68 0.78 -2.35 -16.78
CA GLY A 68 0.48 -3.55 -16.01
C GLY A 68 -0.56 -3.31 -14.94
N ALA A 69 -0.44 -4.00 -13.81
CA ALA A 69 -1.43 -3.93 -12.75
C ALA A 69 -1.29 -2.65 -11.94
N ILE A 70 -2.41 -1.99 -11.69
CA ILE A 70 -2.48 -0.73 -10.95
C ILE A 70 -3.44 -0.92 -9.79
N ILE A 71 -3.04 -0.52 -8.59
CA ILE A 71 -3.91 -0.49 -7.41
C ILE A 71 -4.31 0.95 -7.12
N ARG A 72 -5.59 1.14 -6.84
CA ARG A 72 -6.15 2.40 -6.34
C ARG A 72 -7.07 2.12 -5.18
N GLY A 73 -7.40 3.14 -4.41
CA GLY A 73 -8.27 2.96 -3.27
C GLY A 73 -8.95 4.22 -2.82
N ASN A 74 -9.77 4.08 -1.80
CA ASN A 74 -10.47 5.18 -1.17
C ASN A 74 -10.30 5.10 0.35
N TYR A 75 -10.80 6.13 1.03
CA TYR A 75 -10.81 6.23 2.49
C TYR A 75 -12.25 6.21 3.01
N ASP A 76 -12.46 5.49 4.09
CA ASP A 76 -13.78 5.50 4.76
C ASP A 76 -14.00 6.79 5.54
N HIS A 77 -12.93 7.37 6.11
CA HIS A 77 -13.06 8.49 7.05
C HIS A 77 -13.44 9.82 6.40
N ASP A 78 -13.15 10.02 5.11
CA ASP A 78 -13.48 11.28 4.43
C ASP A 78 -14.17 11.08 3.08
N SER A 79 -14.45 9.84 2.72
CA SER A 79 -15.08 9.46 1.45
C SER A 79 -14.29 9.88 0.22
N GLY A 80 -12.99 10.13 0.38
CA GLY A 80 -12.10 10.52 -0.71
C GLY A 80 -11.31 9.36 -1.27
N ASP A 81 -10.70 9.59 -2.43
CA ASP A 81 -9.82 8.62 -3.05
C ASP A 81 -8.36 8.85 -2.61
N TRP A 82 -7.52 7.82 -2.74
CA TRP A 82 -6.09 7.97 -2.58
C TRP A 82 -5.56 9.04 -3.55
N ALA A 83 -4.56 9.80 -3.09
CA ALA A 83 -3.94 10.84 -3.90
C ALA A 83 -3.29 10.27 -5.17
N HIS A 84 -2.80 9.04 -5.12
CA HIS A 84 -2.12 8.38 -6.22
C HIS A 84 -2.71 7.02 -6.52
N ARG A 85 -2.58 6.61 -7.79
CA ARG A 85 -2.72 5.21 -8.20
C ARG A 85 -1.31 4.65 -8.28
N TYR A 86 -1.13 3.37 -7.94
CA TYR A 86 0.20 2.77 -7.88
C TYR A 86 0.31 1.58 -8.83
N ILE A 87 1.41 1.57 -9.60
CA ILE A 87 1.77 0.40 -10.38
C ILE A 87 2.41 -0.60 -9.43
N VAL A 88 1.87 -1.81 -9.37
CA VAL A 88 2.44 -2.86 -8.50
C VAL A 88 3.45 -3.65 -9.31
N LYS A 89 4.70 -3.62 -8.87
CA LYS A 89 5.82 -4.27 -9.55
C LYS A 89 6.51 -5.28 -8.64
N ASP A 90 7.17 -6.24 -9.26
CA ASP A 90 8.06 -7.18 -8.57
C ASP A 90 7.38 -7.91 -7.41
N LEU A 91 6.11 -8.26 -7.58
CA LEU A 91 5.37 -8.99 -6.57
C LEU A 91 5.91 -10.40 -6.43
N THR A 92 6.34 -10.74 -5.22
CA THR A 92 6.73 -12.09 -4.83
C THR A 92 5.91 -12.52 -3.61
N SER A 93 6.16 -13.71 -3.09
CA SER A 93 5.51 -14.15 -1.86
C SER A 93 5.90 -13.29 -0.65
N ASP A 94 7.02 -12.57 -0.72
CA ASP A 94 7.59 -11.85 0.42
C ASP A 94 7.65 -10.33 0.25
N SER A 95 7.56 -9.82 -0.97
CA SER A 95 7.77 -8.39 -1.21
C SER A 95 7.00 -7.88 -2.42
N MET A 96 6.84 -6.58 -2.48
CA MET A 96 6.28 -5.88 -3.65
C MET A 96 6.75 -4.43 -3.67
N THR A 97 6.72 -3.83 -4.85
CA THR A 97 7.07 -2.43 -5.05
C THR A 97 5.88 -1.70 -5.65
N TRP A 98 5.56 -0.53 -5.10
CA TRP A 98 4.54 0.37 -5.62
C TRP A 98 5.20 1.61 -6.18
N VAL A 99 4.88 1.93 -7.44
CA VAL A 99 5.37 3.15 -8.09
C VAL A 99 4.16 4.00 -8.46
N ALA A 100 4.12 5.26 -8.01
CA ALA A 100 3.01 6.14 -8.34
C ALA A 100 2.91 6.30 -9.85
N LYS A 101 1.68 6.16 -10.39
CA LYS A 101 1.44 6.21 -11.83
C LYS A 101 1.82 7.57 -12.43
N ASP A 102 1.59 8.63 -11.67
CA ASP A 102 1.82 10.02 -12.10
C ASP A 102 3.17 10.58 -11.66
N ASP A 103 3.97 9.81 -10.92
CA ASP A 103 5.28 10.22 -10.43
C ASP A 103 6.20 9.00 -10.30
N PRO A 104 7.03 8.71 -11.32
CA PRO A 104 7.88 7.53 -11.30
C PRO A 104 9.00 7.57 -10.24
N GLU A 105 9.22 8.71 -9.60
CA GLU A 105 10.17 8.83 -8.49
C GLU A 105 9.54 8.53 -7.13
N PHE A 106 8.21 8.45 -7.05
CA PHE A 106 7.51 8.10 -5.82
C PHE A 106 7.40 6.58 -5.73
N ILE A 107 8.35 5.98 -5.02
CA ILE A 107 8.49 4.52 -4.95
C ILE A 107 8.39 4.05 -3.50
N GLN A 108 7.56 3.04 -3.27
CA GLN A 108 7.37 2.42 -1.96
C GLN A 108 7.65 0.93 -2.05
N LYS A 109 8.48 0.40 -1.16
CA LYS A 109 8.78 -1.03 -1.11
C LYS A 109 8.22 -1.64 0.16
N PHE A 110 7.41 -2.68 -0.01
CA PHE A 110 6.75 -3.41 1.07
C PHE A 110 7.32 -4.81 1.20
N VAL A 111 7.37 -5.28 2.44
CA VAL A 111 7.76 -6.65 2.79
C VAL A 111 6.63 -7.28 3.58
N ARG A 112 6.35 -8.55 3.30
CA ARG A 112 5.29 -9.28 4.01
C ARG A 112 5.70 -9.57 5.43
N VAL A 113 4.73 -9.43 6.36
CA VAL A 113 4.91 -9.75 7.78
C VAL A 113 3.80 -10.69 8.23
N GLU A 114 4.04 -11.40 9.32
CA GLU A 114 3.04 -12.34 9.87
C GLU A 114 2.01 -11.63 10.76
N SER A 115 2.43 -10.55 11.40
CA SER A 115 1.55 -9.79 12.29
C SER A 115 1.92 -8.31 12.27
N ILE A 116 0.96 -7.48 12.66
CA ILE A 116 1.14 -6.02 12.75
C ILE A 116 1.23 -5.68 14.24
N PRO A 117 2.40 -5.20 14.73
CA PRO A 117 2.59 -5.01 16.16
C PRO A 117 1.78 -3.89 16.80
N VAL A 118 1.25 -2.98 15.98
CA VAL A 118 0.45 -1.84 16.45
C VAL A 118 -1.05 -2.04 16.26
N GLU A 119 -1.43 -3.21 15.81
CA GLU A 119 -2.82 -3.59 15.59
C GLU A 119 -3.63 -3.68 16.89
#